data_51ba17c5a1897595c2b4091379b9b2f6
#
_entry.id   51ba17c5a1897595c2b4091379b9b2f6
#
_cell.length_a   1.000
_cell.length_b   1.000
_cell.length_c   1.000
_cell.angle_alpha   90.00
_cell.angle_beta   90.00
_cell.angle_gamma   90.00
#
_symmetry.space_group_name_H-M   'P 1'
#
loop_
_entity.id
_entity.type
_entity.pdbx_description
1 polymer ?
#
loop_
_entity_poly.entity_id
_entity_poly.type
_entity_poly.pdbx_seq_one_letter_code
_entity_poly.pdbx_strand_id
1 'polypeptide(L)'
;MLPETYIMAIDQGTTSSRAIIFNKKGEQVSSSQKEFTQIFPQAGWVEHNANEIWNSVQSVIAEVFIESGIKPNQIEAIGITNQRETTVVWDKNTGLPIYNAIVWQSRQTAPLAEELKNQGYVETFHQKTGLVIDAYFSATKVRWILDHVKGAQERAEKGELLFGTIDTWLVWKLTDGAAHVTDYSNAARTMLYNIKDLKWDDEILEILNIPKAMLPEVRSNSEIYGKTAPFHFYGGQVPIAGMAGDQQAALFGQLAFEPGMVKNTYGTGSFIIMNTGEEMQLSENNLLTTIGYGINGKVYYALEGSIFIAGSAIQWLRDGLRMIDSSPESEAYALKSQNQDEIYVVPAFTGLGAPYWNQEARGSVFGLTRGTTKEDFIKATLQSIAYQVRDIIDTMQVDAKTPIPVLKVDGGAAKNDYLMQFQADILGIAIARAKNLETTALGAAFLAGLTVGYWKDLDELKSLHGAAQIFEPQMDEARKEKLYKGWKKAVKATQVFAESDD
;
A
#
# COMPACT_ATOMS: atom_id res chain seq x y z
N MET A 1 5.43 -40.23 8.47
CA MET A 1 4.90 -39.05 7.81
C MET A 1 6.04 -38.04 7.70
N LEU A 2 6.21 -37.44 6.54
CA LEU A 2 7.14 -36.31 6.43
C LEU A 2 6.64 -35.19 7.39
N PRO A 3 7.53 -34.45 8.06
CA PRO A 3 7.13 -33.35 8.90
C PRO A 3 6.34 -32.33 8.08
N GLU A 4 5.32 -31.75 8.68
CA GLU A 4 4.54 -30.69 8.06
C GLU A 4 5.44 -29.46 7.84
N THR A 5 5.33 -28.84 6.67
CA THR A 5 6.13 -27.67 6.28
C THR A 5 5.24 -26.48 5.99
N TYR A 6 5.82 -25.28 5.99
CA TYR A 6 5.09 -24.02 6.00
C TYR A 6 5.79 -22.96 5.17
N ILE A 7 5.05 -21.92 4.83
CA ILE A 7 5.60 -20.67 4.29
C ILE A 7 5.47 -19.59 5.36
N MET A 8 6.53 -18.81 5.58
CA MET A 8 6.49 -17.63 6.43
C MET A 8 6.33 -16.37 5.57
N ALA A 9 5.41 -15.49 5.95
CA ALA A 9 5.34 -14.13 5.43
C ALA A 9 5.84 -13.14 6.49
N ILE A 10 6.69 -12.21 6.06
CA ILE A 10 7.06 -11.04 6.84
C ILE A 10 6.30 -9.86 6.23
N ASP A 11 5.44 -9.23 7.01
CA ASP A 11 4.65 -8.07 6.62
C ASP A 11 5.12 -6.86 7.43
N GLN A 12 5.92 -6.01 6.80
CA GLN A 12 6.47 -4.82 7.42
C GLN A 12 5.61 -3.60 7.05
N GLY A 13 4.67 -3.26 7.93
CA GLY A 13 3.75 -2.14 7.75
C GLY A 13 4.30 -0.79 8.24
N THR A 14 3.47 0.26 8.12
CA THR A 14 3.86 1.62 8.53
C THR A 14 4.01 1.77 10.04
N THR A 15 3.23 1.04 10.83
CA THR A 15 3.21 1.19 12.30
C THR A 15 3.73 -0.03 13.04
N SER A 16 3.80 -1.17 12.37
CA SER A 16 4.17 -2.44 12.99
C SER A 16 4.76 -3.41 11.99
N SER A 17 5.53 -4.37 12.49
CA SER A 17 6.00 -5.52 11.73
C SER A 17 5.28 -6.78 12.19
N ARG A 18 5.01 -7.69 11.26
CA ARG A 18 4.34 -8.98 11.53
C ARG A 18 5.11 -10.13 10.91
N ALA A 19 5.08 -11.28 11.55
CA ALA A 19 5.45 -12.57 10.97
C ALA A 19 4.24 -13.49 11.05
N ILE A 20 3.91 -14.13 9.93
CA ILE A 20 2.75 -15.01 9.81
C ILE A 20 3.18 -16.32 9.15
N ILE A 21 2.79 -17.44 9.72
CA ILE A 21 3.06 -18.78 9.18
C ILE A 21 1.79 -19.32 8.54
N PHE A 22 1.91 -19.75 7.29
CA PHE A 22 0.83 -20.37 6.52
C PHE A 22 1.09 -21.83 6.22
N ASN A 23 0.03 -22.66 6.31
CA ASN A 23 0.08 -24.05 5.93
C ASN A 23 -0.21 -24.24 4.42
N LYS A 24 -0.17 -25.48 3.93
CA LYS A 24 -0.44 -25.85 2.53
C LYS A 24 -1.81 -25.42 2.02
N LYS A 25 -2.78 -25.24 2.92
CA LYS A 25 -4.14 -24.77 2.56
C LYS A 25 -4.26 -23.24 2.50
N GLY A 26 -3.16 -22.50 2.74
CA GLY A 26 -3.18 -21.06 2.82
C GLY A 26 -3.82 -20.52 4.11
N GLU A 27 -3.98 -21.36 5.13
CA GLU A 27 -4.52 -20.98 6.42
C GLU A 27 -3.40 -20.47 7.33
N GLN A 28 -3.68 -19.40 8.07
CA GLN A 28 -2.79 -18.89 9.09
C GLN A 28 -2.69 -19.87 10.27
N VAL A 29 -1.48 -20.33 10.55
CA VAL A 29 -1.19 -21.24 11.68
C VAL A 29 -0.79 -20.46 12.91
N SER A 30 0.02 -19.43 12.74
CA SER A 30 0.49 -18.56 13.81
C SER A 30 0.84 -17.18 13.28
N SER A 31 0.77 -16.16 14.12
CA SER A 31 1.22 -14.81 13.78
C SER A 31 1.69 -14.06 15.03
N SER A 32 2.67 -13.21 14.85
CA SER A 32 3.12 -12.25 15.87
C SER A 32 3.23 -10.86 15.25
N GLN A 33 2.96 -9.83 16.04
CA GLN A 33 3.00 -8.43 15.61
C GLN A 33 3.68 -7.57 16.66
N LYS A 34 4.52 -6.64 16.22
CA LYS A 34 5.19 -5.67 17.08
C LYS A 34 5.20 -4.30 16.48
N GLU A 35 4.75 -3.31 17.24
CA GLU A 35 4.83 -1.90 16.89
C GLU A 35 6.26 -1.38 17.06
N PHE A 36 6.56 -0.28 16.36
CA PHE A 36 7.82 0.46 16.49
C PHE A 36 7.56 1.97 16.51
N THR A 37 8.55 2.72 16.94
CA THR A 37 8.44 4.17 17.17
C THR A 37 8.22 4.94 15.86
N GLN A 38 7.24 5.84 15.89
CA GLN A 38 7.01 6.84 14.85
C GLN A 38 7.73 8.12 15.24
N ILE A 39 8.52 8.71 14.33
CA ILE A 39 9.32 9.90 14.59
C ILE A 39 8.77 11.06 13.76
N PHE A 40 8.48 12.17 14.43
CA PHE A 40 7.92 13.38 13.82
C PHE A 40 8.85 14.58 14.10
N PRO A 41 9.94 14.76 13.31
CA PRO A 41 10.95 15.79 13.58
C PRO A 41 10.39 17.22 13.45
N GLN A 42 9.47 17.42 12.51
CA GLN A 42 8.78 18.68 12.25
C GLN A 42 7.35 18.41 11.79
N ALA A 43 6.52 19.46 11.72
CA ALA A 43 5.16 19.33 11.21
C ALA A 43 5.14 18.77 9.77
N GLY A 44 4.41 17.70 9.56
CA GLY A 44 4.31 17.00 8.28
C GLY A 44 5.48 16.05 7.95
N TRP A 45 6.52 16.00 8.79
CA TRP A 45 7.62 15.05 8.60
C TRP A 45 7.35 13.75 9.35
N VAL A 46 7.61 12.64 8.70
CA VAL A 46 7.44 11.29 9.28
C VAL A 46 8.67 10.47 8.95
N GLU A 47 9.31 9.95 9.98
CA GLU A 47 10.52 9.13 9.86
C GLU A 47 10.42 7.87 10.73
N HIS A 48 11.17 6.84 10.38
CA HIS A 48 11.37 5.63 11.17
C HIS A 48 12.85 5.37 11.38
N ASN A 49 13.18 4.75 12.51
CA ASN A 49 14.51 4.17 12.72
C ASN A 49 14.59 2.81 12.00
N ALA A 50 15.39 2.72 10.94
CA ALA A 50 15.50 1.49 10.14
C ALA A 50 16.05 0.30 10.95
N ASN A 51 16.90 0.55 11.97
CA ASN A 51 17.38 -0.50 12.88
C ASN A 51 16.26 -0.97 13.82
N GLU A 52 15.37 -0.09 14.26
CA GLU A 52 14.22 -0.46 15.08
C GLU A 52 13.22 -1.31 14.26
N ILE A 53 13.00 -0.96 12.98
CA ILE A 53 12.23 -1.81 12.06
C ILE A 53 12.86 -3.20 11.98
N TRP A 54 14.16 -3.29 11.76
CA TRP A 54 14.86 -4.57 11.72
C TRP A 54 14.71 -5.37 13.02
N ASN A 55 14.90 -4.73 14.17
CA ASN A 55 14.74 -5.37 15.47
C ASN A 55 13.30 -5.86 15.70
N SER A 56 12.30 -5.12 15.25
CA SER A 56 10.90 -5.54 15.34
C SER A 56 10.62 -6.78 14.49
N VAL A 57 11.20 -6.86 13.28
CA VAL A 57 11.11 -8.04 12.42
C VAL A 57 11.76 -9.25 13.08
N GLN A 58 12.96 -9.10 13.65
CA GLN A 58 13.63 -10.18 14.40
C GLN A 58 12.79 -10.66 15.58
N SER A 59 12.16 -9.73 16.32
CA SER A 59 11.29 -10.06 17.45
C SER A 59 10.08 -10.89 17.01
N VAL A 60 9.35 -10.48 15.97
CA VAL A 60 8.16 -11.22 15.55
C VAL A 60 8.49 -12.58 14.92
N ILE A 61 9.65 -12.73 14.29
CA ILE A 61 10.13 -14.04 13.83
C ILE A 61 10.39 -14.97 15.02
N ALA A 62 11.04 -14.46 16.08
CA ALA A 62 11.26 -15.23 17.30
C ALA A 62 9.95 -15.66 17.96
N GLU A 63 9.06 -14.69 18.16
CA GLU A 63 7.79 -14.91 18.84
C GLU A 63 6.91 -15.93 18.12
N VAL A 64 6.81 -15.84 16.78
CA VAL A 64 6.00 -16.78 16.02
C VAL A 64 6.52 -18.22 16.09
N PHE A 65 7.84 -18.43 16.18
CA PHE A 65 8.43 -19.75 16.40
C PHE A 65 8.17 -20.27 17.83
N ILE A 66 8.28 -19.39 18.83
CA ILE A 66 8.03 -19.76 20.24
C ILE A 66 6.57 -20.15 20.44
N GLU A 67 5.64 -19.35 19.93
CA GLU A 67 4.21 -19.56 20.12
C GLU A 67 3.67 -20.78 19.35
N SER A 68 4.18 -21.01 18.14
CA SER A 68 3.73 -22.13 17.29
C SER A 68 4.43 -23.45 17.61
N GLY A 69 5.64 -23.40 18.18
CA GLY A 69 6.52 -24.56 18.31
C GLY A 69 7.13 -25.05 16.99
N ILE A 70 6.85 -24.36 15.87
CA ILE A 70 7.40 -24.65 14.55
C ILE A 70 8.88 -24.28 14.57
N LYS A 71 9.70 -25.09 13.89
CA LYS A 71 11.15 -24.89 13.83
C LYS A 71 11.55 -24.25 12.48
N PRO A 72 12.66 -23.51 12.43
CA PRO A 72 13.15 -22.90 11.19
C PRO A 72 13.28 -23.86 9.99
N ASN A 73 13.65 -25.11 10.23
CA ASN A 73 13.79 -26.13 9.18
C ASN A 73 12.44 -26.67 8.65
N GLN A 74 11.31 -26.25 9.21
CA GLN A 74 9.99 -26.52 8.70
C GLN A 74 9.47 -25.38 7.80
N ILE A 75 10.19 -24.28 7.69
CA ILE A 75 9.87 -23.18 6.79
C ILE A 75 10.56 -23.41 5.45
N GLU A 76 9.76 -23.64 4.41
CA GLU A 76 10.26 -23.90 3.04
C GLU A 76 10.76 -22.61 2.36
N ALA A 77 10.09 -21.48 2.61
CA ALA A 77 10.48 -20.20 2.07
C ALA A 77 9.89 -19.04 2.89
N ILE A 78 10.48 -17.85 2.69
CA ILE A 78 10.01 -16.58 3.24
C ILE A 78 9.52 -15.70 2.10
N GLY A 79 8.30 -15.15 2.25
CA GLY A 79 7.80 -14.04 1.46
C GLY A 79 7.86 -12.73 2.26
N ILE A 80 8.27 -11.64 1.60
CA ILE A 80 8.34 -10.31 2.21
C ILE A 80 7.35 -9.40 1.53
N THR A 81 6.57 -8.71 2.33
CA THR A 81 5.78 -7.55 1.89
C THR A 81 6.03 -6.38 2.82
N ASN A 82 5.90 -5.16 2.32
CA ASN A 82 6.37 -3.97 3.02
C ASN A 82 5.54 -2.73 2.68
N GLN A 83 5.54 -1.77 3.62
CA GLN A 83 5.20 -0.40 3.30
C GLN A 83 6.06 0.09 2.14
N ARG A 84 5.42 0.61 1.09
CA ARG A 84 6.12 1.03 -0.12
C ARG A 84 6.78 2.40 0.06
N GLU A 85 7.58 2.83 -0.89
CA GLU A 85 8.24 4.14 -1.04
C GLU A 85 9.15 4.56 0.12
N THR A 86 8.94 4.08 1.33
CA THR A 86 9.77 4.41 2.49
C THR A 86 11.23 4.10 2.21
N THR A 87 12.08 5.10 2.37
CA THR A 87 13.42 5.16 1.80
C THR A 87 14.48 5.02 2.88
N VAL A 88 15.39 4.06 2.70
CA VAL A 88 16.58 3.86 3.55
C VAL A 88 17.85 4.03 2.73
N VAL A 89 18.82 4.77 3.27
CA VAL A 89 20.19 4.85 2.73
C VAL A 89 21.16 4.44 3.83
N TRP A 90 22.05 3.51 3.50
CA TRP A 90 23.00 2.97 4.50
C TRP A 90 24.41 2.79 3.92
N ASP A 91 25.37 2.77 4.81
CA ASP A 91 26.76 2.44 4.51
C ASP A 91 26.88 0.92 4.28
N LYS A 92 27.35 0.53 3.10
CA LYS A 92 27.44 -0.89 2.75
C LYS A 92 28.49 -1.67 3.53
N ASN A 93 29.50 -0.98 4.08
CA ASN A 93 30.57 -1.63 4.82
C ASN A 93 30.21 -1.85 6.30
N THR A 94 29.49 -0.90 6.88
CA THR A 94 29.08 -0.98 8.30
C THR A 94 27.65 -1.51 8.48
N GLY A 95 26.82 -1.46 7.45
CA GLY A 95 25.41 -1.80 7.53
C GLY A 95 24.57 -0.80 8.31
N LEU A 96 25.11 0.39 8.60
CA LEU A 96 24.42 1.40 9.39
C LEU A 96 23.70 2.42 8.48
N PRO A 97 22.41 2.70 8.74
CA PRO A 97 21.72 3.79 8.09
C PRO A 97 22.42 5.13 8.35
N ILE A 98 22.57 5.97 7.32
CA ILE A 98 23.18 7.30 7.47
C ILE A 98 22.17 8.37 7.89
N TYR A 99 20.88 8.05 7.79
CA TYR A 99 19.74 8.87 8.20
C TYR A 99 18.57 7.95 8.56
N ASN A 100 17.57 8.47 9.29
CA ASN A 100 16.32 7.74 9.50
C ASN A 100 15.66 7.38 8.16
N ALA A 101 14.89 6.31 8.14
CA ALA A 101 14.04 6.01 6.99
C ALA A 101 12.99 7.11 6.82
N ILE A 102 12.94 7.74 5.64
CA ILE A 102 11.92 8.75 5.32
C ILE A 102 10.68 8.01 4.84
N VAL A 103 9.58 8.16 5.60
CA VAL A 103 8.34 7.42 5.39
C VAL A 103 7.57 7.97 4.19
N TRP A 104 6.82 7.12 3.52
CA TRP A 104 5.97 7.49 2.38
C TRP A 104 4.98 8.64 2.68
N GLN A 105 4.54 8.77 3.92
CA GLN A 105 3.65 9.86 4.38
C GLN A 105 4.36 11.20 4.56
N SER A 106 5.70 11.22 4.65
CA SER A 106 6.46 12.44 4.97
C SER A 106 6.36 13.47 3.87
N ARG A 107 6.09 14.71 4.26
CA ARG A 107 6.03 15.87 3.35
C ARG A 107 7.35 16.66 3.31
N GLN A 108 8.42 16.19 3.97
CA GLN A 108 9.69 16.93 4.06
C GLN A 108 10.34 17.20 2.70
N THR A 109 10.04 16.40 1.69
CA THR A 109 10.56 16.56 0.34
C THR A 109 9.58 17.27 -0.62
N ALA A 110 8.43 17.76 -0.13
CA ALA A 110 7.46 18.46 -0.95
C ALA A 110 8.04 19.68 -1.70
N PRO A 111 8.92 20.51 -1.11
CA PRO A 111 9.55 21.61 -1.85
C PRO A 111 10.33 21.15 -3.07
N LEU A 112 11.06 20.04 -2.97
CA LEU A 112 11.80 19.46 -4.11
C LEU A 112 10.84 18.94 -5.18
N ALA A 113 9.73 18.32 -4.79
CA ALA A 113 8.71 17.89 -5.75
C ALA A 113 8.12 19.07 -6.53
N GLU A 114 7.81 20.18 -5.86
CA GLU A 114 7.34 21.40 -6.53
C GLU A 114 8.39 22.03 -7.44
N GLU A 115 9.66 22.02 -7.03
CA GLU A 115 10.76 22.48 -7.89
C GLU A 115 10.84 21.68 -9.19
N LEU A 116 10.77 20.35 -9.14
CA LEU A 116 10.79 19.48 -10.32
C LEU A 116 9.59 19.77 -11.25
N LYS A 117 8.40 20.01 -10.71
CA LYS A 117 7.22 20.41 -11.50
C LYS A 117 7.45 21.76 -12.20
N ASN A 118 7.95 22.76 -11.47
CA ASN A 118 8.23 24.09 -11.99
C ASN A 118 9.34 24.08 -13.06
N GLN A 119 10.27 23.13 -13.01
CA GLN A 119 11.29 22.91 -14.04
C GLN A 119 10.73 22.19 -15.29
N GLY A 120 9.44 21.78 -15.29
CA GLY A 120 8.77 21.22 -16.45
C GLY A 120 8.92 19.69 -16.63
N TYR A 121 9.33 18.97 -15.59
CA TYR A 121 9.58 17.51 -15.67
C TYR A 121 8.32 16.63 -15.51
N VAL A 122 7.14 17.21 -15.31
CA VAL A 122 5.89 16.44 -15.05
C VAL A 122 5.67 15.35 -16.09
N GLU A 123 5.72 15.70 -17.38
CA GLU A 123 5.49 14.74 -18.47
C GLU A 123 6.58 13.68 -18.55
N THR A 124 7.84 14.06 -18.38
CA THR A 124 8.99 13.14 -18.41
C THR A 124 8.83 12.04 -17.36
N PHE A 125 8.54 12.41 -16.11
CA PHE A 125 8.33 11.45 -15.04
C PHE A 125 7.08 10.59 -15.28
N HIS A 126 5.96 11.20 -15.66
CA HIS A 126 4.71 10.48 -15.92
C HIS A 126 4.86 9.42 -17.01
N GLN A 127 5.45 9.77 -18.15
CA GLN A 127 5.62 8.83 -19.28
C GLN A 127 6.54 7.65 -18.95
N LYS A 128 7.56 7.86 -18.12
CA LYS A 128 8.55 6.84 -17.79
C LYS A 128 8.18 5.99 -16.59
N THR A 129 7.60 6.61 -15.57
CA THR A 129 7.33 5.95 -14.28
C THR A 129 5.86 5.63 -14.03
N GLY A 130 4.94 6.24 -14.79
CA GLY A 130 3.51 6.14 -14.57
C GLY A 130 3.01 6.92 -13.35
N LEU A 131 3.90 7.64 -12.66
CA LEU A 131 3.62 8.33 -11.41
C LEU A 131 3.48 9.84 -11.63
N VAL A 132 2.86 10.52 -10.65
CA VAL A 132 2.92 11.97 -10.53
C VAL A 132 4.17 12.37 -9.75
N ILE A 133 4.69 13.57 -9.96
CA ILE A 133 5.77 14.09 -9.10
C ILE A 133 5.18 14.49 -7.76
N ASP A 134 5.53 13.76 -6.72
CA ASP A 134 5.06 14.01 -5.35
C ASP A 134 6.09 13.53 -4.31
N ALA A 135 6.10 14.15 -3.14
CA ALA A 135 6.89 13.73 -2.00
C ALA A 135 6.57 12.31 -1.50
N TYR A 136 5.49 11.72 -1.95
CA TYR A 136 5.07 10.36 -1.66
C TYR A 136 6.13 9.33 -2.06
N PHE A 137 6.75 9.50 -3.23
CA PHE A 137 7.66 8.52 -3.84
C PHE A 137 9.10 8.64 -3.37
N SER A 138 9.91 7.59 -3.60
CA SER A 138 11.26 7.48 -3.02
C SER A 138 12.26 8.48 -3.57
N ALA A 139 12.17 8.86 -4.85
CA ALA A 139 13.19 9.64 -5.56
C ALA A 139 13.58 10.94 -4.83
N THR A 140 12.58 11.75 -4.42
CA THR A 140 12.84 12.99 -3.71
C THR A 140 13.43 12.77 -2.32
N LYS A 141 13.13 11.62 -1.69
CA LYS A 141 13.67 11.23 -0.39
C LYS A 141 15.15 10.88 -0.48
N VAL A 142 15.54 10.12 -1.51
CA VAL A 142 16.96 9.82 -1.77
C VAL A 142 17.73 11.11 -2.01
N ARG A 143 17.22 11.99 -2.87
CA ARG A 143 17.87 13.28 -3.16
C ARG A 143 18.03 14.12 -1.89
N TRP A 144 16.97 14.19 -1.08
CA TRP A 144 17.00 14.93 0.18
C TRP A 144 18.07 14.42 1.15
N ILE A 145 18.20 13.09 1.32
CA ILE A 145 19.24 12.49 2.18
C ILE A 145 20.64 12.84 1.65
N LEU A 146 20.87 12.73 0.34
CA LEU A 146 22.17 13.06 -0.25
C LEU A 146 22.54 14.53 -0.08
N ASP A 147 21.54 15.43 -0.06
CA ASP A 147 21.76 16.87 0.14
C ASP A 147 22.00 17.24 1.61
N HIS A 148 21.33 16.57 2.56
CA HIS A 148 21.32 16.99 3.95
C HIS A 148 22.29 16.23 4.85
N VAL A 149 22.75 15.04 4.44
CA VAL A 149 23.77 14.30 5.19
C VAL A 149 25.15 14.65 4.65
N LYS A 150 25.98 15.22 5.49
CA LYS A 150 27.31 15.69 5.11
C LYS A 150 28.15 14.58 4.46
N GLY A 151 28.65 14.85 3.24
CA GLY A 151 29.49 13.93 2.47
C GLY A 151 28.75 12.75 1.84
N ALA A 152 27.41 12.68 1.96
CA ALA A 152 26.64 11.56 1.42
C ALA A 152 26.72 11.47 -0.10
N GLN A 153 26.64 12.59 -0.82
CA GLN A 153 26.74 12.60 -2.28
C GLN A 153 28.07 11.99 -2.75
N GLU A 154 29.18 12.45 -2.20
CA GLU A 154 30.52 11.95 -2.57
C GLU A 154 30.70 10.46 -2.26
N ARG A 155 30.17 10.01 -1.10
CA ARG A 155 30.20 8.60 -0.70
C ARG A 155 29.33 7.72 -1.61
N ALA A 156 28.16 8.23 -2.03
CA ALA A 156 27.29 7.54 -2.98
C ALA A 156 27.94 7.39 -4.35
N GLU A 157 28.61 8.44 -4.85
CA GLU A 157 29.39 8.41 -6.10
C GLU A 157 30.56 7.42 -6.06
N LYS A 158 31.17 7.24 -4.89
CA LYS A 158 32.23 6.23 -4.67
C LYS A 158 31.67 4.80 -4.48
N GLY A 159 30.34 4.63 -4.50
CA GLY A 159 29.72 3.32 -4.29
C GLY A 159 29.80 2.80 -2.86
N GLU A 160 29.95 3.67 -1.86
CA GLU A 160 30.01 3.33 -0.43
C GLU A 160 28.62 3.27 0.22
N LEU A 161 27.61 3.90 -0.40
CA LEU A 161 26.24 3.93 0.08
C LEU A 161 25.32 3.08 -0.77
N LEU A 162 24.37 2.43 -0.13
CA LEU A 162 23.29 1.70 -0.76
C LEU A 162 21.94 2.36 -0.42
N PHE A 163 21.05 2.32 -1.42
CA PHE A 163 19.65 2.70 -1.28
C PHE A 163 18.76 1.47 -1.34
N GLY A 164 17.67 1.50 -0.61
CA GLY A 164 16.56 0.56 -0.76
C GLY A 164 15.28 1.08 -0.15
N THR A 165 14.19 0.52 -0.61
CA THR A 165 12.93 0.49 0.11
C THR A 165 13.00 -0.59 1.21
N ILE A 166 11.98 -0.73 2.03
CA ILE A 166 12.06 -1.59 3.22
C ILE A 166 12.29 -3.06 2.85
N ASP A 167 11.75 -3.55 1.75
CA ASP A 167 12.02 -4.90 1.21
C ASP A 167 13.52 -5.13 1.01
N THR A 168 14.19 -4.19 0.32
CA THR A 168 15.63 -4.27 0.07
C THR A 168 16.43 -4.25 1.38
N TRP A 169 16.06 -3.38 2.31
CA TRP A 169 16.66 -3.31 3.63
C TRP A 169 16.55 -4.65 4.38
N LEU A 170 15.36 -5.26 4.40
CA LEU A 170 15.12 -6.52 5.07
C LEU A 170 15.86 -7.70 4.42
N VAL A 171 15.85 -7.78 3.08
CA VAL A 171 16.62 -8.82 2.38
C VAL A 171 18.11 -8.66 2.67
N TRP A 172 18.63 -7.44 2.59
CA TRP A 172 20.03 -7.16 2.88
C TRP A 172 20.42 -7.57 4.31
N LYS A 173 19.57 -7.25 5.29
CA LYS A 173 19.77 -7.65 6.70
C LYS A 173 19.65 -9.16 6.89
N LEU A 174 18.62 -9.81 6.35
CA LEU A 174 18.41 -11.26 6.50
C LEU A 174 19.51 -12.09 5.86
N THR A 175 20.12 -11.59 4.79
CA THR A 175 21.19 -12.27 4.05
C THR A 175 22.60 -11.86 4.51
N ASP A 176 22.70 -11.07 5.57
CA ASP A 176 23.98 -10.51 6.07
C ASP A 176 24.79 -9.76 4.99
N GLY A 177 24.09 -8.95 4.21
CA GLY A 177 24.69 -8.15 3.15
C GLY A 177 24.97 -8.89 1.83
N ALA A 178 24.58 -10.14 1.70
CA ALA A 178 24.85 -10.93 0.50
C ALA A 178 23.98 -10.55 -0.70
N ALA A 179 22.78 -9.97 -0.48
CA ALA A 179 21.86 -9.58 -1.53
C ALA A 179 21.38 -8.14 -1.36
N HIS A 180 21.56 -7.33 -2.43
CA HIS A 180 21.05 -5.96 -2.54
C HIS A 180 20.08 -5.90 -3.72
N VAL A 181 18.83 -6.26 -3.47
CA VAL A 181 17.79 -6.47 -4.48
C VAL A 181 16.49 -5.83 -4.09
N THR A 182 15.68 -5.48 -5.07
CA THR A 182 14.27 -5.13 -4.93
C THR A 182 13.45 -5.87 -5.97
N ASP A 183 12.14 -5.77 -5.91
CA ASP A 183 11.23 -6.35 -6.90
C ASP A 183 10.63 -5.29 -7.82
N TYR A 184 9.97 -5.74 -8.90
CA TYR A 184 9.31 -4.85 -9.84
C TYR A 184 8.29 -3.93 -9.19
N SER A 185 7.50 -4.43 -8.24
CA SER A 185 6.42 -3.66 -7.62
C SER A 185 6.96 -2.54 -6.73
N ASN A 186 8.00 -2.79 -5.93
CA ASN A 186 8.67 -1.77 -5.14
C ASN A 186 9.49 -0.79 -6.01
N ALA A 187 10.22 -1.27 -7.01
CA ALA A 187 10.94 -0.43 -7.93
C ALA A 187 10.02 0.57 -8.65
N ALA A 188 8.83 0.13 -9.06
CA ALA A 188 7.83 0.97 -9.70
C ALA A 188 7.30 2.11 -8.81
N ARG A 189 7.54 2.06 -7.49
CA ARG A 189 7.11 3.10 -6.53
C ARG A 189 8.21 4.11 -6.20
N THR A 190 9.39 3.94 -6.75
CA THR A 190 10.53 4.81 -6.41
C THR A 190 10.54 6.14 -7.16
N MET A 191 9.79 6.26 -8.26
CA MET A 191 9.88 7.37 -9.22
C MET A 191 11.27 7.49 -9.89
N LEU A 192 12.08 6.41 -9.81
CA LEU A 192 13.39 6.27 -10.45
C LEU A 192 13.38 5.18 -11.53
N TYR A 193 12.35 4.35 -11.57
CA TYR A 193 12.28 3.16 -12.40
C TYR A 193 11.39 3.39 -13.62
N ASN A 194 11.95 3.15 -14.80
CA ASN A 194 11.20 3.16 -16.06
C ASN A 194 10.40 1.87 -16.16
N ILE A 195 9.09 1.97 -15.95
CA ILE A 195 8.19 0.79 -15.93
C ILE A 195 7.90 0.23 -17.32
N LYS A 196 8.17 0.99 -18.38
CA LYS A 196 8.05 0.53 -19.76
C LYS A 196 9.28 -0.28 -20.18
N ASP A 197 10.47 0.28 -19.92
CA ASP A 197 11.74 -0.33 -20.31
C ASP A 197 12.27 -1.32 -19.28
N LEU A 198 11.62 -1.41 -18.11
CA LEU A 198 11.95 -2.29 -16.98
C LEU A 198 13.40 -2.13 -16.52
N LYS A 199 13.83 -0.89 -16.31
CA LYS A 199 15.18 -0.53 -15.83
C LYS A 199 15.15 0.78 -15.03
N TRP A 200 16.16 0.99 -14.21
CA TRP A 200 16.42 2.31 -13.63
C TRP A 200 16.61 3.32 -14.77
N ASP A 201 15.94 4.48 -14.69
CA ASP A 201 15.92 5.46 -15.78
C ASP A 201 17.12 6.41 -15.68
N ASP A 202 18.04 6.33 -16.62
CA ASP A 202 19.29 7.11 -16.60
C ASP A 202 19.03 8.63 -16.67
N GLU A 203 18.02 9.10 -17.42
CA GLU A 203 17.67 10.52 -17.48
C GLU A 203 17.11 11.03 -16.14
N ILE A 204 16.25 10.27 -15.48
CA ILE A 204 15.72 10.62 -14.15
C ILE A 204 16.85 10.65 -13.11
N LEU A 205 17.76 9.67 -13.16
CA LEU A 205 18.92 9.65 -12.27
C LEU A 205 19.83 10.87 -12.48
N GLU A 206 20.01 11.31 -13.73
CA GLU A 206 20.78 12.51 -14.05
C GLU A 206 20.08 13.78 -13.54
N ILE A 207 18.76 13.94 -13.80
CA ILE A 207 17.95 15.07 -13.30
C ILE A 207 18.09 15.21 -11.78
N LEU A 208 18.03 14.11 -11.06
CA LEU A 208 18.08 14.07 -9.60
C LEU A 208 19.50 13.92 -9.03
N ASN A 209 20.52 13.81 -9.89
CA ASN A 209 21.90 13.55 -9.48
C ASN A 209 22.00 12.40 -8.45
N ILE A 210 21.36 11.27 -8.77
CA ILE A 210 21.40 10.06 -7.94
C ILE A 210 22.37 9.06 -8.58
N PRO A 211 23.46 8.68 -7.91
CA PRO A 211 24.41 7.71 -8.42
C PRO A 211 23.79 6.31 -8.60
N LYS A 212 23.90 5.75 -9.79
CA LYS A 212 23.36 4.42 -10.12
C LYS A 212 23.97 3.31 -9.25
N ALA A 213 25.20 3.50 -8.79
CA ALA A 213 25.92 2.53 -7.95
C ALA A 213 25.22 2.25 -6.61
N MET A 214 24.34 3.13 -6.15
CA MET A 214 23.60 2.92 -4.88
C MET A 214 22.28 2.18 -5.05
N LEU A 215 21.83 1.88 -6.27
CA LEU A 215 20.55 1.29 -6.56
C LEU A 215 20.59 -0.24 -6.49
N PRO A 216 19.54 -0.90 -5.96
CA PRO A 216 19.46 -2.36 -5.93
C PRO A 216 19.21 -2.95 -7.32
N GLU A 217 19.55 -4.23 -7.49
CA GLU A 217 19.12 -5.01 -8.64
C GLU A 217 17.61 -5.24 -8.58
N VAL A 218 16.89 -4.99 -9.68
CA VAL A 218 15.45 -5.22 -9.77
C VAL A 218 15.19 -6.62 -10.29
N ARG A 219 14.40 -7.40 -9.56
CA ARG A 219 14.13 -8.81 -9.84
C ARG A 219 12.63 -9.12 -9.85
N SER A 220 12.27 -10.34 -10.24
CA SER A 220 10.88 -10.81 -10.24
C SER A 220 10.29 -10.81 -8.82
N ASN A 221 8.96 -10.71 -8.72
CA ASN A 221 8.26 -10.83 -7.44
C ASN A 221 8.25 -12.25 -6.87
N SER A 222 8.52 -13.26 -7.71
CA SER A 222 8.56 -14.68 -7.35
C SER A 222 9.86 -15.28 -7.86
N GLU A 223 10.89 -15.24 -7.03
CA GLU A 223 12.26 -15.64 -7.36
C GLU A 223 13.06 -15.81 -6.06
N ILE A 224 14.10 -16.67 -6.06
CA ILE A 224 15.00 -16.77 -4.89
C ILE A 224 16.01 -15.62 -4.93
N TYR A 225 15.91 -14.71 -3.97
CA TYR A 225 16.78 -13.53 -3.84
C TYR A 225 18.07 -13.83 -3.07
N GLY A 226 18.01 -14.82 -2.19
CA GLY A 226 19.08 -15.26 -1.32
C GLY A 226 18.55 -16.19 -0.24
N LYS A 227 19.42 -16.61 0.67
CA LYS A 227 19.05 -17.39 1.85
C LYS A 227 19.34 -16.59 3.10
N THR A 228 18.55 -16.81 4.13
CA THR A 228 18.81 -16.21 5.45
C THR A 228 20.17 -16.63 6.01
N ALA A 229 20.90 -15.70 6.60
CA ALA A 229 22.05 -16.04 7.42
C ALA A 229 21.57 -16.81 8.66
N PRO A 230 22.21 -17.90 9.05
CA PRO A 230 21.73 -18.76 10.16
C PRO A 230 21.47 -18.01 11.46
N PHE A 231 22.33 -17.07 11.81
CA PHE A 231 22.20 -16.31 13.06
C PHE A 231 21.07 -15.27 13.02
N HIS A 232 20.57 -14.91 11.84
CA HIS A 232 19.39 -14.05 11.69
C HIS A 232 18.08 -14.83 11.62
N PHE A 233 18.14 -16.15 11.48
CA PHE A 233 16.96 -17.00 11.37
C PHE A 233 17.05 -18.27 12.25
N TYR A 234 17.53 -18.10 13.46
CA TYR A 234 17.55 -19.14 14.50
C TYR A 234 18.18 -20.47 14.07
N GLY A 235 19.25 -20.40 13.30
CA GLY A 235 19.97 -21.55 12.75
C GLY A 235 19.48 -22.02 11.37
N GLY A 236 18.37 -21.47 10.85
CA GLY A 236 17.83 -21.82 9.53
C GLY A 236 18.51 -21.07 8.39
N GLN A 237 18.72 -21.77 7.28
CA GLN A 237 19.10 -21.20 5.98
C GLN A 237 17.94 -21.33 5.01
N VAL A 238 16.96 -20.44 5.14
CA VAL A 238 15.69 -20.48 4.41
C VAL A 238 15.75 -19.53 3.21
N PRO A 239 15.29 -19.96 2.01
CA PRO A 239 15.24 -19.08 0.86
C PRO A 239 14.23 -17.95 1.06
N ILE A 240 14.65 -16.71 0.75
CA ILE A 240 13.75 -15.57 0.60
C ILE A 240 13.32 -15.58 -0.86
N ALA A 241 12.04 -15.92 -1.10
CA ALA A 241 11.61 -16.36 -2.41
C ALA A 241 10.37 -15.65 -2.98
N GLY A 242 9.83 -14.68 -2.26
CA GLY A 242 8.73 -13.83 -2.69
C GLY A 242 8.90 -12.43 -2.12
N MET A 243 8.60 -11.41 -2.93
CA MET A 243 8.71 -10.02 -2.49
C MET A 243 7.73 -9.14 -3.26
N ALA A 244 6.96 -8.33 -2.56
CA ALA A 244 6.07 -7.36 -3.17
C ALA A 244 5.74 -6.22 -2.20
N GLY A 245 5.52 -5.02 -2.73
CA GLY A 245 4.91 -3.93 -1.98
C GLY A 245 3.54 -4.34 -1.44
N ASP A 246 3.14 -3.80 -0.30
CA ASP A 246 1.95 -4.23 0.46
C ASP A 246 0.66 -4.27 -0.39
N GLN A 247 0.44 -3.26 -1.21
CA GLN A 247 -0.76 -3.18 -2.04
C GLN A 247 -0.72 -4.16 -3.22
N GLN A 248 0.45 -4.42 -3.79
CA GLN A 248 0.67 -5.41 -4.84
C GLN A 248 0.59 -6.84 -4.28
N ALA A 249 1.12 -7.05 -3.08
CA ALA A 249 0.95 -8.32 -2.38
C ALA A 249 -0.53 -8.62 -2.11
N ALA A 250 -1.31 -7.62 -1.67
CA ALA A 250 -2.75 -7.76 -1.50
C ALA A 250 -3.48 -8.07 -2.83
N LEU A 251 -3.08 -7.43 -3.93
CA LEU A 251 -3.61 -7.75 -5.26
C LEU A 251 -3.39 -9.23 -5.60
N PHE A 252 -2.18 -9.73 -5.37
CA PHE A 252 -1.82 -11.13 -5.60
C PHE A 252 -2.55 -12.07 -4.65
N GLY A 253 -2.63 -11.72 -3.36
CA GLY A 253 -3.36 -12.49 -2.34
C GLY A 253 -4.86 -12.54 -2.54
N GLN A 254 -5.44 -11.52 -3.18
CA GLN A 254 -6.84 -11.51 -3.65
C GLN A 254 -7.05 -12.29 -4.95
N LEU A 255 -5.99 -12.90 -5.50
CA LEU A 255 -6.02 -13.66 -6.76
C LEU A 255 -6.55 -12.82 -7.93
N ALA A 256 -6.17 -11.57 -8.00
CA ALA A 256 -6.56 -10.67 -9.08
C ALA A 256 -5.61 -10.83 -10.28
N PHE A 257 -5.60 -12.03 -10.87
CA PHE A 257 -4.65 -12.44 -11.91
C PHE A 257 -5.05 -12.04 -13.33
N GLU A 258 -6.29 -11.63 -13.53
CA GLU A 258 -6.82 -11.30 -14.85
C GLU A 258 -7.02 -9.81 -15.02
N PRO A 259 -6.83 -9.25 -16.25
CA PRO A 259 -7.12 -7.85 -16.52
C PRO A 259 -8.56 -7.47 -16.15
N GLY A 260 -8.72 -6.31 -15.55
CA GLY A 260 -10.01 -5.81 -15.06
C GLY A 260 -10.37 -6.26 -13.63
N MET A 261 -9.62 -7.19 -13.05
CA MET A 261 -9.81 -7.53 -11.64
C MET A 261 -9.27 -6.43 -10.74
N VAL A 262 -10.08 -6.04 -9.75
CA VAL A 262 -9.81 -4.92 -8.84
C VAL A 262 -9.90 -5.37 -7.39
N LYS A 263 -8.96 -4.91 -6.57
CA LYS A 263 -9.04 -5.03 -5.12
C LYS A 263 -9.04 -3.66 -4.45
N ASN A 264 -9.65 -3.56 -3.29
CA ASN A 264 -9.53 -2.41 -2.40
C ASN A 264 -9.17 -2.88 -0.98
N THR A 265 -8.09 -2.34 -0.43
CA THR A 265 -7.71 -2.56 0.96
C THR A 265 -8.11 -1.36 1.79
N TYR A 266 -9.05 -1.55 2.73
CA TYR A 266 -9.54 -0.53 3.66
C TYR A 266 -8.71 -0.53 4.95
N GLY A 267 -7.68 0.28 4.98
CA GLY A 267 -6.84 0.53 6.16
C GLY A 267 -7.06 1.93 6.73
N THR A 268 -6.02 2.57 7.24
CA THR A 268 -6.00 3.99 7.62
C THR A 268 -6.42 4.87 6.45
N GLY A 269 -5.77 4.68 5.29
CA GLY A 269 -6.27 5.07 3.97
C GLY A 269 -6.96 3.90 3.28
N SER A 270 -7.27 4.08 2.00
CA SER A 270 -7.82 3.03 1.15
C SER A 270 -7.06 3.02 -0.17
N PHE A 271 -6.63 1.83 -0.61
CA PHE A 271 -5.80 1.68 -1.79
C PHE A 271 -6.46 0.69 -2.75
N ILE A 272 -6.82 1.23 -3.91
CA ILE A 272 -7.55 0.51 -4.96
C ILE A 272 -6.58 0.23 -6.09
N ILE A 273 -6.42 -1.04 -6.45
CA ILE A 273 -5.54 -1.47 -7.54
C ILE A 273 -6.30 -2.37 -8.50
N MET A 274 -6.22 -2.02 -9.78
CA MET A 274 -6.74 -2.80 -10.90
C MET A 274 -5.58 -3.43 -11.66
N ASN A 275 -5.62 -4.76 -11.87
CA ASN A 275 -4.76 -5.43 -12.83
C ASN A 275 -5.17 -5.02 -14.26
N THR A 276 -4.27 -4.46 -15.04
CA THR A 276 -4.51 -4.04 -16.43
C THR A 276 -3.88 -4.98 -17.46
N GLY A 277 -3.22 -6.05 -17.03
CA GLY A 277 -2.58 -7.03 -17.90
C GLY A 277 -1.14 -6.71 -18.26
N GLU A 278 -0.63 -7.32 -19.33
CA GLU A 278 0.76 -7.25 -19.74
C GLU A 278 1.10 -5.95 -20.51
N GLU A 279 0.12 -5.17 -20.92
CA GLU A 279 0.31 -3.90 -21.62
C GLU A 279 0.19 -2.72 -20.64
N MET A 280 1.19 -1.85 -20.64
CA MET A 280 1.19 -0.64 -19.84
C MET A 280 0.11 0.34 -20.34
N GLN A 281 -0.79 0.73 -19.46
CA GLN A 281 -1.81 1.74 -19.73
C GLN A 281 -1.58 2.94 -18.82
N LEU A 282 -1.08 4.05 -19.38
CA LEU A 282 -0.94 5.30 -18.63
C LEU A 282 -2.30 5.89 -18.31
N SER A 283 -2.50 6.27 -17.05
CA SER A 283 -3.68 7.00 -16.65
C SER A 283 -3.67 8.41 -17.24
N GLU A 284 -4.78 8.82 -17.84
CA GLU A 284 -5.00 10.19 -18.31
C GLU A 284 -5.85 11.02 -17.34
N ASN A 285 -6.36 10.38 -16.28
CA ASN A 285 -7.30 10.96 -15.32
C ASN A 285 -6.77 10.98 -13.86
N ASN A 286 -5.46 11.22 -13.70
CA ASN A 286 -4.81 11.40 -12.40
C ASN A 286 -4.79 10.17 -11.48
N LEU A 287 -4.90 8.96 -12.02
CA LEU A 287 -4.54 7.76 -11.31
C LEU A 287 -3.03 7.49 -11.48
N LEU A 288 -2.52 6.56 -10.70
CA LEU A 288 -1.13 6.10 -10.86
C LEU A 288 -1.13 4.87 -11.76
N THR A 289 -0.19 4.82 -12.70
CA THR A 289 0.16 3.59 -13.43
C THR A 289 1.39 3.00 -12.75
N THR A 290 1.34 1.71 -12.47
CA THR A 290 2.41 1.02 -11.73
C THR A 290 2.56 -0.41 -12.23
N ILE A 291 3.49 -1.16 -11.66
CA ILE A 291 3.60 -2.59 -11.89
C ILE A 291 2.84 -3.31 -10.77
N GLY A 292 1.91 -4.17 -11.13
CA GLY A 292 1.20 -5.03 -10.20
C GLY A 292 2.10 -6.14 -9.67
N TYR A 293 2.69 -6.92 -10.55
CA TYR A 293 3.69 -7.95 -10.22
C TYR A 293 4.41 -8.46 -11.48
N GLY A 294 5.58 -9.07 -11.28
CA GLY A 294 6.31 -9.82 -12.30
C GLY A 294 6.50 -11.26 -11.87
N ILE A 295 6.11 -12.20 -12.70
CA ILE A 295 6.19 -13.64 -12.45
C ILE A 295 6.39 -14.40 -13.77
N ASN A 296 7.21 -15.46 -13.75
CA ASN A 296 7.45 -16.32 -14.91
C ASN A 296 7.91 -15.56 -16.17
N GLY A 297 8.74 -14.53 -16.00
CA GLY A 297 9.27 -13.70 -17.08
C GLY A 297 8.28 -12.71 -17.69
N LYS A 298 7.10 -12.56 -17.11
CA LYS A 298 6.06 -11.60 -17.50
C LYS A 298 5.85 -10.54 -16.43
N VAL A 299 5.54 -9.33 -16.86
CA VAL A 299 5.18 -8.21 -15.99
C VAL A 299 3.71 -7.85 -16.25
N TYR A 300 2.97 -7.69 -15.16
CA TYR A 300 1.57 -7.26 -15.17
C TYR A 300 1.47 -5.87 -14.58
N TYR A 301 0.88 -4.96 -15.34
CA TYR A 301 0.69 -3.57 -14.95
C TYR A 301 -0.58 -3.38 -14.14
N ALA A 302 -0.69 -2.25 -13.47
CA ALA A 302 -1.85 -1.89 -12.69
C ALA A 302 -2.13 -0.40 -12.74
N LEU A 303 -3.41 -0.03 -12.59
CA LEU A 303 -3.84 1.30 -12.21
C LEU A 303 -4.07 1.35 -10.70
N GLU A 304 -3.65 2.42 -10.07
CA GLU A 304 -3.82 2.62 -8.62
C GLU A 304 -4.46 3.97 -8.31
N GLY A 305 -5.47 3.95 -7.43
CA GLY A 305 -6.02 5.12 -6.78
C GLY A 305 -5.80 5.06 -5.27
N SER A 306 -5.23 6.13 -4.71
CA SER A 306 -4.92 6.23 -3.28
C SER A 306 -5.87 7.21 -2.61
N ILE A 307 -6.58 6.74 -1.59
CA ILE A 307 -7.43 7.53 -0.70
C ILE A 307 -6.68 7.66 0.64
N PHE A 308 -6.32 8.88 1.02
CA PHE A 308 -5.47 9.08 2.21
C PHE A 308 -6.23 8.88 3.52
N ILE A 309 -7.51 9.23 3.55
CA ILE A 309 -8.36 9.18 4.74
C ILE A 309 -9.54 8.25 4.51
N ALA A 310 -9.47 7.06 5.09
CA ALA A 310 -10.55 6.07 5.11
C ALA A 310 -10.85 5.64 6.56
N GLY A 311 -10.28 4.57 7.05
CA GLY A 311 -10.44 4.12 8.44
C GLY A 311 -9.98 5.15 9.47
N SER A 312 -9.03 6.02 9.12
CA SER A 312 -8.62 7.15 9.97
C SER A 312 -9.75 8.17 10.23
N ALA A 313 -10.74 8.28 9.35
CA ALA A 313 -11.93 9.11 9.63
C ALA A 313 -12.75 8.51 10.77
N ILE A 314 -12.86 7.20 10.87
CA ILE A 314 -13.55 6.51 11.96
C ILE A 314 -12.75 6.59 13.26
N GLN A 315 -11.41 6.48 13.16
CA GLN A 315 -10.54 6.72 14.32
C GLN A 315 -10.69 8.15 14.85
N TRP A 316 -10.81 9.14 13.96
CA TRP A 316 -11.06 10.53 14.35
C TRP A 316 -12.40 10.71 15.08
N LEU A 317 -13.47 10.00 14.67
CA LEU A 317 -14.74 9.98 15.43
C LEU A 317 -14.53 9.47 16.86
N ARG A 318 -13.65 8.48 17.04
CA ARG A 318 -13.32 7.89 18.35
C ARG A 318 -12.41 8.80 19.17
N ASP A 319 -11.25 9.16 18.61
CA ASP A 319 -10.15 9.76 19.38
C ASP A 319 -10.27 11.31 19.42
N GLY A 320 -10.69 11.91 18.31
CA GLY A 320 -10.82 13.37 18.16
C GLY A 320 -12.16 13.91 18.68
N LEU A 321 -13.26 13.37 18.16
CA LEU A 321 -14.60 13.83 18.51
C LEU A 321 -15.23 13.08 19.67
N ARG A 322 -14.72 11.90 20.04
CA ARG A 322 -15.23 11.05 21.12
C ARG A 322 -16.72 10.70 20.96
N MET A 323 -17.12 10.48 19.72
CA MET A 323 -18.50 10.12 19.37
C MET A 323 -18.76 8.62 19.50
N ILE A 324 -17.72 7.81 19.45
CA ILE A 324 -17.75 6.34 19.60
C ILE A 324 -16.59 5.91 20.51
N ASP A 325 -16.73 4.81 21.20
CA ASP A 325 -15.69 4.24 22.06
C ASP A 325 -14.79 3.25 21.31
N SER A 326 -15.32 2.65 20.23
CA SER A 326 -14.59 1.73 19.37
C SER A 326 -15.04 1.85 17.91
N SER A 327 -14.15 1.55 16.96
CA SER A 327 -14.47 1.64 15.53
C SER A 327 -15.64 0.73 15.09
N PRO A 328 -15.81 -0.49 15.63
CA PRO A 328 -16.95 -1.33 15.29
C PRO A 328 -18.32 -0.74 15.64
N GLU A 329 -18.41 0.12 16.68
CA GLU A 329 -19.67 0.76 17.04
C GLU A 329 -20.24 1.68 15.96
N SER A 330 -19.39 2.15 15.05
CA SER A 330 -19.82 3.02 13.93
C SER A 330 -20.92 2.39 13.09
N GLU A 331 -20.90 1.05 12.92
CA GLU A 331 -21.94 0.32 12.22
C GLU A 331 -23.30 0.41 12.92
N ALA A 332 -23.33 0.13 14.22
CA ALA A 332 -24.57 0.17 15.00
C ALA A 332 -25.18 1.59 15.03
N TYR A 333 -24.33 2.63 15.09
CA TYR A 333 -24.81 4.02 15.03
C TYR A 333 -25.34 4.37 13.62
N ALA A 334 -24.65 3.98 12.57
CA ALA A 334 -25.10 4.22 11.20
C ALA A 334 -26.47 3.60 10.91
N LEU A 335 -26.71 2.39 11.41
CA LEU A 335 -27.99 1.68 11.27
C LEU A 335 -29.15 2.34 12.06
N LYS A 336 -28.84 3.12 13.11
CA LYS A 336 -29.83 3.88 13.88
C LYS A 336 -30.23 5.21 13.26
N SER A 337 -29.41 5.74 12.34
CA SER A 337 -29.68 7.02 11.69
C SER A 337 -31.01 6.99 10.92
N GLN A 338 -31.81 8.04 11.11
CA GLN A 338 -33.07 8.27 10.39
C GLN A 338 -32.90 9.24 9.21
N ASN A 339 -31.67 9.76 9.00
CA ASN A 339 -31.39 10.71 7.94
C ASN A 339 -31.47 10.08 6.55
N GLN A 340 -31.94 10.86 5.58
CA GLN A 340 -32.09 10.47 4.17
C GLN A 340 -30.79 10.58 3.35
N ASP A 341 -29.62 10.52 4.03
CA ASP A 341 -28.29 10.60 3.41
C ASP A 341 -27.98 11.98 2.77
N GLU A 342 -28.46 13.06 3.40
CA GLU A 342 -28.28 14.46 2.90
C GLU A 342 -27.07 15.18 3.53
N ILE A 343 -26.32 14.49 4.42
CA ILE A 343 -25.11 15.02 5.05
C ILE A 343 -23.91 14.43 4.36
N TYR A 344 -22.95 15.28 4.01
CA TYR A 344 -21.70 14.89 3.38
C TYR A 344 -20.51 15.32 4.22
N VAL A 345 -19.68 14.37 4.62
CA VAL A 345 -18.39 14.60 5.26
C VAL A 345 -17.31 14.40 4.19
N VAL A 346 -16.51 15.42 3.94
CA VAL A 346 -15.32 15.33 3.09
C VAL A 346 -14.10 15.26 4.00
N PRO A 347 -13.50 14.08 4.24
CA PRO A 347 -12.47 13.90 5.27
C PRO A 347 -11.06 14.23 4.73
N ALA A 348 -10.90 15.41 4.16
CA ALA A 348 -9.64 15.88 3.60
C ALA A 348 -8.65 16.37 4.68
N PHE A 349 -8.39 15.57 5.74
CA PHE A 349 -7.58 16.00 6.89
C PHE A 349 -6.13 16.30 6.51
N THR A 350 -5.61 15.61 5.49
CA THR A 350 -4.28 15.80 4.94
C THR A 350 -4.31 16.09 3.44
N GLY A 351 -5.39 16.74 2.98
CA GLY A 351 -5.67 16.94 1.57
C GLY A 351 -6.49 15.81 0.95
N LEU A 352 -6.76 15.94 -0.34
CA LEU A 352 -7.44 14.95 -1.16
C LEU A 352 -6.41 14.20 -2.02
N GLY A 353 -6.47 12.87 -2.02
CA GLY A 353 -5.69 12.01 -2.89
C GLY A 353 -6.27 11.93 -4.30
N ALA A 354 -6.05 10.81 -4.97
CA ALA A 354 -6.58 10.57 -6.32
C ALA A 354 -8.13 10.65 -6.35
N PRO A 355 -8.74 11.13 -7.41
CA PRO A 355 -8.14 11.72 -8.61
C PRO A 355 -7.86 13.24 -8.49
N TYR A 356 -8.09 13.83 -7.32
CA TYR A 356 -8.09 15.28 -7.11
C TYR A 356 -6.69 15.86 -6.89
N TRP A 357 -5.82 15.16 -6.16
CA TRP A 357 -4.46 15.58 -5.78
C TRP A 357 -4.38 17.02 -5.23
N ASN A 358 -5.34 17.39 -4.37
CA ASN A 358 -5.40 18.70 -3.74
C ASN A 358 -4.87 18.63 -2.30
N GLN A 359 -3.66 19.12 -2.08
CA GLN A 359 -2.98 19.07 -0.79
C GLN A 359 -3.45 20.15 0.18
N GLU A 360 -4.05 21.24 -0.32
CA GLU A 360 -4.53 22.38 0.47
C GLU A 360 -5.94 22.15 1.02
N ALA A 361 -6.69 21.21 0.44
CA ALA A 361 -8.02 20.87 0.94
C ALA A 361 -7.96 20.40 2.40
N ARG A 362 -8.98 20.80 3.16
CA ARG A 362 -9.16 20.37 4.56
C ARG A 362 -10.57 19.83 4.75
N GLY A 363 -10.74 19.03 5.81
CA GLY A 363 -12.02 18.38 6.12
C GLY A 363 -13.18 19.37 6.20
N SER A 364 -14.30 19.00 5.58
CA SER A 364 -15.50 19.84 5.49
C SER A 364 -16.75 18.98 5.71
N VAL A 365 -17.82 19.61 6.19
CA VAL A 365 -19.11 18.96 6.40
C VAL A 365 -20.22 19.84 5.81
N PHE A 366 -21.13 19.21 5.08
CA PHE A 366 -22.24 19.90 4.40
C PHE A 366 -23.58 19.24 4.72
N GLY A 367 -24.66 20.02 4.65
CA GLY A 367 -26.03 19.51 4.83
C GLY A 367 -26.49 19.42 6.28
N LEU A 368 -25.79 20.01 7.24
CA LEU A 368 -26.21 20.03 8.66
C LEU A 368 -27.48 20.84 8.86
N THR A 369 -28.38 20.31 9.67
CA THR A 369 -29.58 20.99 10.14
C THR A 369 -29.66 20.91 11.65
N ARG A 370 -30.59 21.65 12.27
CA ARG A 370 -30.81 21.57 13.71
C ARG A 370 -31.22 20.16 14.19
N GLY A 371 -31.79 19.36 13.29
CA GLY A 371 -32.20 17.97 13.57
C GLY A 371 -31.11 16.94 13.35
N THR A 372 -29.93 17.34 12.89
CA THR A 372 -28.79 16.41 12.68
C THR A 372 -28.36 15.80 14.00
N THR A 373 -28.27 14.49 14.03
CA THR A 373 -27.88 13.72 15.22
C THR A 373 -26.44 13.18 15.10
N LYS A 374 -25.92 12.65 16.19
CA LYS A 374 -24.62 11.95 16.24
C LYS A 374 -24.61 10.76 15.27
N GLU A 375 -25.70 10.00 15.22
CA GLU A 375 -25.87 8.85 14.34
C GLU A 375 -25.76 9.24 12.87
N ASP A 376 -26.37 10.36 12.49
CA ASP A 376 -26.32 10.89 11.13
C ASP A 376 -24.91 11.28 10.73
N PHE A 377 -24.17 11.89 11.65
CA PHE A 377 -22.78 12.32 11.41
C PHE A 377 -21.85 11.10 11.23
N ILE A 378 -21.99 10.09 12.10
CA ILE A 378 -21.21 8.84 12.01
C ILE A 378 -21.51 8.12 10.70
N LYS A 379 -22.79 8.02 10.32
CA LYS A 379 -23.22 7.43 9.05
C LYS A 379 -22.62 8.15 7.87
N ALA A 380 -22.68 9.48 7.81
CA ALA A 380 -22.09 10.28 6.74
C ALA A 380 -20.57 10.11 6.65
N THR A 381 -19.89 9.92 7.77
CA THR A 381 -18.45 9.65 7.81
C THR A 381 -18.13 8.27 7.20
N LEU A 382 -18.89 7.22 7.51
CA LEU A 382 -18.74 5.92 6.84
C LEU A 382 -19.02 6.03 5.34
N GLN A 383 -20.08 6.72 4.94
CA GLN A 383 -20.44 6.92 3.53
C GLN A 383 -19.35 7.65 2.76
N SER A 384 -18.62 8.57 3.39
CA SER A 384 -17.53 9.31 2.75
C SER A 384 -16.43 8.40 2.20
N ILE A 385 -16.18 7.28 2.87
CA ILE A 385 -15.21 6.27 2.41
C ILE A 385 -15.71 5.66 1.09
N ALA A 386 -16.98 5.27 1.04
CA ALA A 386 -17.58 4.66 -0.13
C ALA A 386 -17.68 5.60 -1.34
N TYR A 387 -17.96 6.88 -1.10
CA TYR A 387 -17.95 7.90 -2.16
C TYR A 387 -16.57 8.10 -2.77
N GLN A 388 -15.53 8.20 -1.94
CA GLN A 388 -14.14 8.31 -2.43
C GLN A 388 -13.75 7.09 -3.26
N VAL A 389 -14.14 5.89 -2.83
CA VAL A 389 -13.92 4.66 -3.62
C VAL A 389 -14.62 4.73 -4.96
N ARG A 390 -15.86 5.26 -5.04
CA ARG A 390 -16.57 5.45 -6.30
C ARG A 390 -15.84 6.41 -7.23
N ASP A 391 -15.30 7.51 -6.72
CA ASP A 391 -14.49 8.45 -7.52
C ASP A 391 -13.34 7.72 -8.24
N ILE A 392 -12.66 6.81 -7.53
CA ILE A 392 -11.55 6.03 -8.09
C ILE A 392 -12.04 4.97 -9.08
N ILE A 393 -13.07 4.20 -8.73
CA ILE A 393 -13.60 3.11 -9.57
C ILE A 393 -14.13 3.65 -10.89
N ASP A 394 -14.90 4.75 -10.86
CA ASP A 394 -15.42 5.39 -12.08
C ASP A 394 -14.24 5.86 -12.97
N THR A 395 -13.20 6.42 -12.37
CA THR A 395 -12.00 6.86 -13.10
C THR A 395 -11.23 5.67 -13.68
N MET A 396 -11.08 4.58 -12.93
CA MET A 396 -10.43 3.36 -13.42
C MET A 396 -11.13 2.76 -14.64
N GLN A 397 -12.47 2.73 -14.62
CA GLN A 397 -13.25 2.21 -15.75
C GLN A 397 -13.06 3.06 -17.00
N VAL A 398 -12.93 4.37 -16.85
CA VAL A 398 -12.65 5.29 -17.98
C VAL A 398 -11.26 5.05 -18.55
N ASP A 399 -10.23 5.01 -17.68
CA ASP A 399 -8.84 4.85 -18.11
C ASP A 399 -8.58 3.46 -18.71
N ALA A 400 -9.07 2.40 -18.07
CA ALA A 400 -8.87 1.03 -18.52
C ALA A 400 -9.83 0.62 -19.67
N LYS A 401 -10.87 1.42 -19.94
CA LYS A 401 -11.92 1.10 -20.92
C LYS A 401 -12.54 -0.29 -20.71
N THR A 402 -12.58 -0.72 -19.46
CA THR A 402 -13.02 -2.05 -19.05
C THR A 402 -14.00 -1.92 -17.88
N PRO A 403 -15.20 -2.53 -17.96
CA PRO A 403 -16.12 -2.52 -16.83
C PRO A 403 -15.58 -3.36 -15.68
N ILE A 404 -15.87 -2.93 -14.46
CA ILE A 404 -15.51 -3.63 -13.23
C ILE A 404 -16.77 -4.32 -12.69
N PRO A 405 -16.90 -5.66 -12.80
CA PRO A 405 -18.12 -6.35 -12.37
C PRO A 405 -18.16 -6.58 -10.85
N VAL A 406 -17.02 -6.69 -10.21
CA VAL A 406 -16.88 -7.00 -8.77
C VAL A 406 -15.68 -6.26 -8.19
N LEU A 407 -15.86 -5.65 -7.03
CA LEU A 407 -14.77 -5.12 -6.24
C LEU A 407 -14.42 -6.11 -5.12
N LYS A 408 -13.21 -6.65 -5.14
CA LYS A 408 -12.68 -7.49 -4.06
C LYS A 408 -12.18 -6.61 -2.93
N VAL A 409 -12.52 -6.94 -1.68
CA VAL A 409 -12.21 -6.09 -0.53
C VAL A 409 -11.56 -6.85 0.60
N ASP A 410 -10.67 -6.16 1.32
CA ASP A 410 -10.00 -6.60 2.53
C ASP A 410 -9.67 -5.41 3.44
N GLY A 411 -8.95 -5.68 4.53
CA GLY A 411 -8.57 -4.67 5.52
C GLY A 411 -9.58 -4.50 6.65
N GLY A 412 -9.20 -3.69 7.64
CA GLY A 412 -9.95 -3.58 8.89
C GLY A 412 -11.36 -3.05 8.73
N ALA A 413 -11.56 -1.99 7.94
CA ALA A 413 -12.87 -1.38 7.75
C ALA A 413 -13.79 -2.22 6.84
N ALA A 414 -13.26 -3.18 6.09
CA ALA A 414 -14.08 -4.14 5.34
C ALA A 414 -14.92 -5.06 6.25
N LYS A 415 -14.64 -5.12 7.56
CA LYS A 415 -15.46 -5.84 8.55
C LYS A 415 -16.82 -5.21 8.80
N ASN A 416 -17.00 -3.94 8.47
CA ASN A 416 -18.22 -3.17 8.66
C ASN A 416 -19.23 -3.51 7.55
N ASP A 417 -20.31 -4.22 7.88
CA ASP A 417 -21.30 -4.67 6.90
C ASP A 417 -22.13 -3.52 6.33
N TYR A 418 -22.42 -2.49 7.15
CA TYR A 418 -23.07 -1.28 6.65
C TYR A 418 -22.23 -0.60 5.56
N LEU A 419 -20.92 -0.42 5.80
CA LEU A 419 -20.02 0.18 4.81
C LEU A 419 -19.96 -0.67 3.54
N MET A 420 -19.87 -1.99 3.66
CA MET A 420 -19.80 -2.88 2.47
C MET A 420 -21.09 -2.86 1.66
N GLN A 421 -22.26 -2.86 2.32
CA GLN A 421 -23.53 -2.75 1.61
C GLN A 421 -23.68 -1.39 0.94
N PHE A 422 -23.36 -0.29 1.63
CA PHE A 422 -23.42 1.04 1.05
C PHE A 422 -22.42 1.19 -0.10
N GLN A 423 -21.23 0.56 0.01
CA GLN A 423 -20.26 0.53 -1.09
C GLN A 423 -20.82 -0.18 -2.32
N ALA A 424 -21.47 -1.33 -2.16
CA ALA A 424 -22.14 -2.04 -3.25
C ALA A 424 -23.23 -1.16 -3.89
N ASP A 425 -24.04 -0.53 -3.06
CA ASP A 425 -25.14 0.34 -3.48
C ASP A 425 -24.64 1.54 -4.29
N ILE A 426 -23.64 2.26 -3.76
CA ILE A 426 -23.18 3.49 -4.42
C ILE A 426 -22.33 3.23 -5.66
N LEU A 427 -21.67 2.08 -5.76
CA LEU A 427 -20.98 1.65 -6.98
C LEU A 427 -21.92 1.04 -8.01
N GLY A 428 -23.01 0.39 -7.57
CA GLY A 428 -23.89 -0.39 -8.44
C GLY A 428 -23.24 -1.70 -8.92
N ILE A 429 -22.24 -2.21 -8.21
CA ILE A 429 -21.56 -3.49 -8.48
C ILE A 429 -21.43 -4.32 -7.18
N ALA A 430 -21.26 -5.63 -7.34
CA ALA A 430 -21.05 -6.52 -6.20
C ALA A 430 -19.73 -6.23 -5.48
N ILE A 431 -19.76 -6.33 -4.15
CA ILE A 431 -18.56 -6.30 -3.28
C ILE A 431 -18.29 -7.71 -2.79
N ALA A 432 -17.08 -8.20 -3.00
CA ALA A 432 -16.63 -9.53 -2.57
C ALA A 432 -15.62 -9.41 -1.43
N ARG A 433 -16.05 -9.65 -0.20
CA ARG A 433 -15.18 -9.64 0.97
C ARG A 433 -14.50 -10.98 1.15
N ALA A 434 -13.17 -11.01 1.12
CA ALA A 434 -12.39 -12.23 1.33
C ALA A 434 -12.67 -12.84 2.71
N LYS A 435 -12.72 -14.17 2.79
CA LYS A 435 -12.85 -14.89 4.08
C LYS A 435 -11.62 -14.65 4.96
N ASN A 436 -10.43 -14.68 4.39
CA ASN A 436 -9.20 -14.28 5.06
C ASN A 436 -8.88 -12.83 4.68
N LEU A 437 -8.89 -11.94 5.66
CA LEU A 437 -8.58 -10.52 5.46
C LEU A 437 -7.08 -10.21 5.46
N GLU A 438 -6.22 -11.20 5.76
CA GLU A 438 -4.75 -11.08 5.74
C GLU A 438 -4.19 -11.31 4.32
N THR A 439 -4.83 -10.73 3.32
CA THR A 439 -4.50 -10.95 1.90
C THR A 439 -3.12 -10.43 1.53
N THR A 440 -2.63 -9.39 2.20
CA THR A 440 -1.29 -8.83 1.99
C THR A 440 -0.21 -9.84 2.33
N ALA A 441 -0.22 -10.37 3.54
CA ALA A 441 0.75 -11.38 3.96
C ALA A 441 0.60 -12.68 3.17
N LEU A 442 -0.63 -13.09 2.88
CA LEU A 442 -0.92 -14.27 2.08
C LEU A 442 -0.37 -14.13 0.65
N GLY A 443 -0.47 -12.95 0.05
CA GLY A 443 0.09 -12.67 -1.27
C GLY A 443 1.61 -12.84 -1.31
N ALA A 444 2.32 -12.35 -0.31
CA ALA A 444 3.77 -12.55 -0.18
C ALA A 444 4.10 -14.05 0.01
N ALA A 445 3.31 -14.76 0.82
CA ALA A 445 3.47 -16.20 1.01
C ALA A 445 3.22 -16.97 -0.30
N PHE A 446 2.21 -16.61 -1.07
CA PHE A 446 1.92 -17.24 -2.37
C PHE A 446 3.06 -17.04 -3.36
N LEU A 447 3.61 -15.85 -3.48
CA LEU A 447 4.77 -15.57 -4.34
C LEU A 447 5.98 -16.44 -3.94
N ALA A 448 6.28 -16.54 -2.65
CA ALA A 448 7.37 -17.36 -2.15
C ALA A 448 7.13 -18.87 -2.36
N GLY A 449 5.92 -19.31 -2.05
CA GLY A 449 5.54 -20.72 -2.20
C GLY A 449 5.53 -21.23 -3.64
N LEU A 450 5.13 -20.37 -4.59
CA LEU A 450 5.23 -20.68 -6.03
C LEU A 450 6.69 -20.86 -6.46
N THR A 451 7.59 -20.01 -6.00
CA THR A 451 9.01 -20.07 -6.34
C THR A 451 9.65 -21.39 -5.95
N VAL A 452 9.32 -21.91 -4.77
CA VAL A 452 9.91 -23.15 -4.24
C VAL A 452 9.07 -24.41 -4.53
N GLY A 453 7.97 -24.27 -5.27
CA GLY A 453 7.08 -25.39 -5.61
C GLY A 453 6.23 -25.89 -4.43
N TYR A 454 6.08 -25.08 -3.37
CA TYR A 454 5.17 -25.38 -2.27
C TYR A 454 3.72 -25.37 -2.77
N TRP A 455 3.34 -24.42 -3.59
CA TRP A 455 2.17 -24.46 -4.46
C TRP A 455 2.63 -24.57 -5.91
N LYS A 456 1.93 -25.36 -6.69
CA LYS A 456 2.33 -25.71 -8.04
C LYS A 456 2.19 -24.56 -9.04
N ASP A 457 1.03 -23.90 -9.02
CA ASP A 457 0.66 -22.89 -9.99
C ASP A 457 -0.48 -21.98 -9.47
N LEU A 458 -0.87 -20.99 -10.27
CA LEU A 458 -1.94 -20.04 -9.93
C LEU A 458 -3.31 -20.73 -9.81
N ASP A 459 -3.55 -21.84 -10.50
CA ASP A 459 -4.83 -22.57 -10.42
C ASP A 459 -4.96 -23.31 -9.09
N GLU A 460 -3.87 -23.87 -8.57
CA GLU A 460 -3.85 -24.39 -7.20
C GLU A 460 -4.18 -23.28 -6.18
N LEU A 461 -3.59 -22.08 -6.31
CA LEU A 461 -3.90 -20.97 -5.44
C LEU A 461 -5.37 -20.54 -5.49
N LYS A 462 -5.97 -20.49 -6.70
CA LYS A 462 -7.41 -20.21 -6.86
C LYS A 462 -8.27 -21.23 -6.11
N SER A 463 -7.87 -22.50 -6.07
CA SER A 463 -8.60 -23.56 -5.36
C SER A 463 -8.56 -23.43 -3.83
N LEU A 464 -7.57 -22.74 -3.27
CA LEU A 464 -7.42 -22.52 -1.83
C LEU A 464 -8.31 -21.38 -1.33
N HIS A 465 -8.76 -20.50 -2.21
CA HIS A 465 -9.54 -19.32 -1.83
C HIS A 465 -10.95 -19.77 -1.45
N GLY A 466 -11.31 -19.56 -0.18
CA GLY A 466 -12.65 -19.80 0.32
C GLY A 466 -13.67 -18.86 -0.33
N ALA A 467 -14.95 -19.23 -0.28
CA ALA A 467 -16.03 -18.39 -0.78
C ALA A 467 -16.02 -17.03 -0.09
N ALA A 468 -16.03 -15.95 -0.90
CA ALA A 468 -16.18 -14.60 -0.41
C ALA A 468 -17.60 -14.34 0.08
N GLN A 469 -17.74 -13.45 1.05
CA GLN A 469 -19.05 -12.87 1.37
C GLN A 469 -19.40 -11.81 0.31
N ILE A 470 -20.55 -11.96 -0.34
CA ILE A 470 -20.98 -11.06 -1.41
C ILE A 470 -22.03 -10.10 -0.88
N PHE A 471 -21.86 -8.81 -1.19
CA PHE A 471 -22.84 -7.75 -0.99
C PHE A 471 -23.31 -7.27 -2.37
N GLU A 472 -24.58 -7.54 -2.68
CA GLU A 472 -25.18 -7.13 -3.93
C GLU A 472 -25.79 -5.73 -3.82
N PRO A 473 -25.74 -4.89 -4.88
CA PRO A 473 -26.41 -3.59 -4.90
C PRO A 473 -27.92 -3.73 -4.65
N GLN A 474 -28.46 -2.89 -3.77
CA GLN A 474 -29.89 -2.86 -3.42
C GLN A 474 -30.52 -1.49 -3.68
N MET A 475 -29.73 -0.45 -3.88
CA MET A 475 -30.19 0.92 -4.11
C MET A 475 -30.60 1.12 -5.57
N ASP A 476 -31.72 1.81 -5.79
CA ASP A 476 -32.14 2.19 -7.13
C ASP A 476 -31.17 3.23 -7.75
N GLU A 477 -31.12 3.24 -9.08
CA GLU A 477 -30.20 4.07 -9.85
C GLU A 477 -30.41 5.57 -9.60
N ALA A 478 -31.68 6.02 -9.49
CA ALA A 478 -31.97 7.45 -9.31
C ALA A 478 -31.47 7.97 -7.96
N ARG A 479 -31.63 7.17 -6.89
CA ARG A 479 -31.09 7.50 -5.56
C ARG A 479 -29.57 7.48 -5.54
N LYS A 480 -28.96 6.45 -6.14
CA LYS A 480 -27.50 6.32 -6.26
C LYS A 480 -26.89 7.57 -6.90
N GLU A 481 -27.43 7.99 -8.04
CA GLU A 481 -26.94 9.16 -8.77
C GLU A 481 -27.22 10.49 -8.03
N LYS A 482 -28.37 10.61 -7.35
CA LYS A 482 -28.67 11.77 -6.49
C LYS A 482 -27.62 11.94 -5.39
N LEU A 483 -27.33 10.87 -4.68
CA LEU A 483 -26.36 10.88 -3.57
C LEU A 483 -24.96 11.22 -4.06
N TYR A 484 -24.53 10.59 -5.16
CA TYR A 484 -23.20 10.85 -5.72
C TYR A 484 -23.04 12.28 -6.26
N LYS A 485 -24.09 12.85 -6.88
CA LYS A 485 -24.08 14.27 -7.25
C LYS A 485 -23.90 15.19 -6.05
N GLY A 486 -24.52 14.86 -4.91
CA GLY A 486 -24.31 15.56 -3.64
C GLY A 486 -22.86 15.49 -3.16
N TRP A 487 -22.26 14.30 -3.21
CA TRP A 487 -20.85 14.11 -2.91
C TRP A 487 -19.94 14.98 -3.79
N LYS A 488 -20.13 14.96 -5.10
CA LYS A 488 -19.31 15.77 -6.04
C LYS A 488 -19.43 17.27 -5.76
N LYS A 489 -20.61 17.76 -5.36
CA LYS A 489 -20.80 19.15 -4.92
C LYS A 489 -20.03 19.46 -3.63
N ALA A 490 -20.06 18.54 -2.65
CA ALA A 490 -19.35 18.70 -1.40
C ALA A 490 -17.83 18.77 -1.61
N VAL A 491 -17.29 17.86 -2.43
CA VAL A 491 -15.86 17.87 -2.80
C VAL A 491 -15.48 19.17 -3.50
N LYS A 492 -16.28 19.63 -4.48
CA LYS A 492 -16.03 20.89 -5.18
C LYS A 492 -16.03 22.08 -4.22
N ALA A 493 -16.98 22.16 -3.29
CA ALA A 493 -17.04 23.23 -2.29
C ALA A 493 -15.83 23.18 -1.35
N THR A 494 -15.36 21.98 -0.97
CA THR A 494 -14.14 21.80 -0.18
C THR A 494 -12.90 22.30 -0.92
N GLN A 495 -12.80 22.06 -2.23
CA GLN A 495 -11.69 22.54 -3.06
C GLN A 495 -11.72 24.07 -3.22
N VAL A 496 -12.90 24.64 -3.46
CA VAL A 496 -13.06 26.11 -3.55
C VAL A 496 -12.67 26.79 -2.24
N PHE A 497 -13.01 26.21 -1.09
CA PHE A 497 -12.61 26.76 0.21
C PHE A 497 -11.09 26.72 0.44
N ALA A 498 -10.38 25.84 -0.24
CA ALA A 498 -8.94 25.69 -0.15
C ALA A 498 -8.16 26.59 -1.13
N GLU A 499 -8.86 27.24 -2.09
CA GLU A 499 -8.23 28.19 -3.01
C GLU A 499 -7.77 29.42 -2.22
N SER A 500 -6.53 29.88 -2.48
CA SER A 500 -6.03 31.13 -1.89
C SER A 500 -6.78 32.33 -2.46
N ASP A 501 -7.05 33.35 -1.63
CA ASP A 501 -7.67 34.60 -2.02
C ASP A 501 -6.69 35.54 -2.81
N ASP A 502 -5.78 34.97 -3.64
CA ASP A 502 -4.85 35.74 -4.48
C ASP A 502 -5.47 36.21 -5.79
#